data_912250895855a4ccbc884057ac2a446a
#
_entry.id   912250895855a4ccbc884057ac2a446a
#
_cell.length_a   1.000
_cell.length_b   1.000
_cell.length_c   1.000
_cell.angle_alpha   90.00
_cell.angle_beta   90.00
_cell.angle_gamma   90.00
#
_symmetry.space_group_name_H-M   'P 1'
#
loop_
_entity.id
_entity.type
_entity.pdbx_description
1 polymer ?
#
loop_
_entity_poly.entity_id
_entity_poly.type
_entity_poly.pdbx_seq_one_letter_code
_entity_poly.pdbx_strand_id
1 'polypeptide(L)'
;MLKTKDPSKISFVRLPEIALGEIAVHMSDPRVVEHMPLAIGDWNQSRCKQFVAYKEEFWRRDGLGHWAILCDGVYAGWGGFQKEAGEWDFGLVLKPGNFGLGIRIAGRALEFARSDIRIPFVTFLLPLSRKHFRWTDRLGAELVGEVDYAGSLFRKYRLDTE
;
A
#
# COMPACT_ATOMS: atom_id res chain seq x y z
N MET A 1 -22.08 5.26 16.62
CA MET A 1 -20.87 4.90 15.86
C MET A 1 -21.07 3.53 15.27
N LEU A 2 -21.23 3.45 13.96
CA LEU A 2 -21.36 2.17 13.27
C LEU A 2 -20.03 1.44 13.34
N LYS A 3 -19.97 0.33 14.04
CA LYS A 3 -18.84 -0.58 13.95
C LYS A 3 -18.77 -1.05 12.50
N THR A 4 -17.67 -0.73 11.79
CA THR A 4 -17.41 -1.34 10.50
C THR A 4 -17.36 -2.85 10.72
N LYS A 5 -18.31 -3.54 10.10
CA LYS A 5 -18.35 -5.00 10.15
C LYS A 5 -17.05 -5.52 9.51
N ASP A 6 -16.35 -6.41 10.19
CA ASP A 6 -15.18 -7.06 9.60
C ASP A 6 -15.58 -7.72 8.28
N PRO A 7 -14.85 -7.44 7.19
CA PRO A 7 -15.18 -8.03 5.91
C PRO A 7 -14.96 -9.54 5.96
N SER A 8 -15.88 -10.30 5.37
CA SER A 8 -15.74 -11.74 5.21
C SER A 8 -14.73 -12.09 4.12
N LYS A 9 -14.51 -11.18 3.15
CA LYS A 9 -13.64 -11.41 2.01
C LYS A 9 -12.81 -10.17 1.69
N ILE A 10 -11.48 -10.36 1.68
CA ILE A 10 -10.51 -9.41 1.15
C ILE A 10 -10.02 -9.97 -0.18
N SER A 11 -10.07 -9.17 -1.24
CA SER A 11 -9.59 -9.56 -2.58
C SER A 11 -8.75 -8.45 -3.18
N PHE A 12 -7.88 -8.85 -4.11
CA PHE A 12 -6.97 -7.96 -4.83
C PHE A 12 -7.30 -8.00 -6.32
N VAL A 13 -7.48 -6.82 -6.91
CA VAL A 13 -7.73 -6.68 -8.34
C VAL A 13 -6.79 -5.63 -8.92
N ARG A 14 -6.73 -5.51 -10.23
CA ARG A 14 -5.89 -4.50 -10.87
C ARG A 14 -6.54 -3.13 -10.76
N LEU A 15 -5.74 -2.09 -10.56
CA LEU A 15 -6.21 -0.71 -10.39
C LEU A 15 -7.11 -0.19 -11.52
N PRO A 16 -6.89 -0.54 -12.81
CA PRO A 16 -7.81 -0.12 -13.88
C PRO A 16 -9.26 -0.58 -13.71
N GLU A 17 -9.53 -1.57 -12.87
CA GLU A 17 -10.90 -2.03 -12.58
C GLU A 17 -11.66 -1.07 -11.66
N ILE A 18 -10.97 -0.09 -11.05
CA ILE A 18 -11.58 0.89 -10.13
C ILE A 18 -11.88 2.18 -10.89
N ALA A 19 -13.08 2.73 -10.67
CA ALA A 19 -13.45 4.02 -11.24
C ALA A 19 -12.51 5.12 -10.75
N LEU A 20 -12.05 5.98 -11.65
CA LEU A 20 -11.12 7.06 -11.32
C LEU A 20 -11.67 8.00 -10.23
N GLY A 21 -12.99 8.20 -10.20
CA GLY A 21 -13.65 9.01 -9.17
C GLY A 21 -13.48 8.45 -7.76
N GLU A 22 -13.43 7.13 -7.59
CA GLU A 22 -13.19 6.50 -6.29
C GLU A 22 -11.74 6.73 -5.84
N ILE A 23 -10.79 6.66 -6.75
CA ILE A 23 -9.38 6.96 -6.45
C ILE A 23 -9.22 8.45 -6.09
N ALA A 24 -9.88 9.34 -6.83
CA ALA A 24 -9.84 10.77 -6.58
C ALA A 24 -10.36 11.12 -5.17
N VAL A 25 -11.51 10.57 -4.78
CA VAL A 25 -12.09 10.78 -3.44
C VAL A 25 -11.15 10.24 -2.37
N HIS A 26 -10.62 9.05 -2.56
CA HIS A 26 -9.69 8.41 -1.62
C HIS A 26 -8.43 9.25 -1.40
N MET A 27 -7.76 9.64 -2.47
CA MET A 27 -6.48 10.34 -2.39
C MET A 27 -6.62 11.84 -2.13
N SER A 28 -7.84 12.38 -2.18
CA SER A 28 -8.13 13.76 -1.80
C SER A 28 -8.44 13.93 -0.32
N ASP A 29 -8.59 12.83 0.42
CA ASP A 29 -8.87 12.89 1.86
C ASP A 29 -7.60 13.27 2.64
N PRO A 30 -7.61 14.38 3.41
CA PRO A 30 -6.43 14.80 4.19
C PRO A 30 -5.92 13.74 5.17
N ARG A 31 -6.80 12.91 5.70
CA ARG A 31 -6.42 11.83 6.63
C ARG A 31 -5.59 10.74 5.94
N VAL A 32 -5.75 10.58 4.63
CA VAL A 32 -4.98 9.62 3.83
C VAL A 32 -3.59 10.18 3.51
N VAL A 33 -3.53 11.41 3.01
CA VAL A 33 -2.28 11.99 2.49
C VAL A 33 -1.41 12.66 3.56
N GLU A 34 -1.92 12.81 4.78
CA GLU A 34 -1.22 13.41 5.92
C GLU A 34 0.18 12.84 6.15
N HIS A 35 0.35 11.53 5.97
CA HIS A 35 1.62 10.83 6.13
C HIS A 35 2.23 10.42 4.79
N MET A 36 1.82 11.05 3.69
CA MET A 36 2.28 10.72 2.34
C MET A 36 2.90 11.95 1.66
N PRO A 37 4.17 12.26 1.94
CA PRO A 37 4.80 13.48 1.40
C PRO A 37 4.83 13.51 -0.14
N LEU A 38 4.80 12.34 -0.80
CA LEU A 38 4.82 12.23 -2.26
C LEU A 38 3.42 12.34 -2.89
N ALA A 39 2.36 12.41 -2.08
CA ALA A 39 0.98 12.45 -2.55
C ALA A 39 0.33 13.83 -2.41
N ILE A 40 1.12 14.86 -2.11
CA ILE A 40 0.63 16.23 -1.92
C ILE A 40 0.14 16.80 -3.25
N GLY A 41 -0.93 17.59 -3.20
CA GLY A 41 -1.49 18.30 -4.33
C GLY A 41 -2.88 17.84 -4.73
N ASP A 42 -3.37 18.36 -5.86
CA ASP A 42 -4.71 18.08 -6.37
C ASP A 42 -4.78 16.70 -7.06
N TRP A 43 -5.74 15.90 -6.66
CA TRP A 43 -6.02 14.59 -7.28
C TRP A 43 -7.17 14.70 -8.27
N ASN A 44 -6.96 15.47 -9.33
CA ASN A 44 -7.91 15.59 -10.43
C ASN A 44 -7.93 14.30 -11.29
N GLN A 45 -8.83 14.25 -12.27
CA GLN A 45 -9.00 13.09 -13.14
C GLN A 45 -7.70 12.74 -13.89
N SER A 46 -6.99 13.76 -14.40
CA SER A 46 -5.73 13.57 -15.12
C SER A 46 -4.67 12.93 -14.24
N ARG A 47 -4.53 13.40 -13.01
CA ARG A 47 -3.59 12.81 -12.03
C ARG A 47 -3.95 11.38 -11.68
N CYS A 48 -5.24 11.08 -11.51
CA CYS A 48 -5.69 9.71 -11.25
C CYS A 48 -5.37 8.78 -12.42
N LYS A 49 -5.56 9.22 -13.66
CA LYS A 49 -5.17 8.45 -14.85
C LYS A 49 -3.67 8.18 -14.88
N GLN A 50 -2.86 9.20 -14.61
CA GLN A 50 -1.39 9.08 -14.57
C GLN A 50 -0.95 8.13 -13.46
N PHE A 51 -1.59 8.20 -12.30
CA PHE A 51 -1.33 7.32 -11.16
C PHE A 51 -1.59 5.85 -11.53
N VAL A 52 -2.74 5.57 -12.12
CA VAL A 52 -3.10 4.20 -12.54
C VAL A 52 -2.12 3.69 -13.59
N ALA A 53 -1.81 4.50 -14.60
CA ALA A 53 -0.84 4.15 -15.64
C ALA A 53 0.55 3.88 -15.07
N TYR A 54 0.99 4.70 -14.11
CA TYR A 54 2.26 4.53 -13.42
C TYR A 54 2.31 3.21 -12.64
N LYS A 55 1.25 2.88 -11.93
CA LYS A 55 1.14 1.61 -11.19
C LYS A 55 1.11 0.40 -12.14
N GLU A 56 0.42 0.49 -13.25
CA GLU A 56 0.37 -0.57 -14.27
C GLU A 56 1.73 -0.81 -14.94
N GLU A 57 2.58 0.21 -15.04
CA GLU A 57 3.92 0.09 -15.59
C GLU A 57 4.80 -0.88 -14.77
N PHE A 58 4.64 -0.90 -13.44
CA PHE A 58 5.34 -1.87 -12.60
C PHE A 58 4.91 -3.31 -12.93
N TRP A 59 3.63 -3.53 -13.15
CA TRP A 59 3.11 -4.83 -13.58
C TRP A 59 3.73 -5.27 -14.90
N ARG A 60 3.78 -4.36 -15.85
CA ARG A 60 4.37 -4.65 -17.18
C ARG A 60 5.85 -4.96 -17.07
N ARG A 61 6.59 -4.20 -16.29
CA ARG A 61 8.04 -4.33 -16.16
C ARG A 61 8.45 -5.55 -15.34
N ASP A 62 7.80 -5.75 -14.21
CA ASP A 62 8.26 -6.71 -13.19
C ASP A 62 7.32 -7.91 -12.99
N GLY A 63 6.16 -7.94 -13.66
CA GLY A 63 5.18 -9.01 -13.54
C GLY A 63 4.38 -8.98 -12.24
N LEU A 64 4.59 -7.97 -11.40
CA LEU A 64 3.89 -7.74 -10.14
C LEU A 64 3.96 -6.25 -9.79
N GLY A 65 2.93 -5.73 -9.18
CA GLY A 65 2.83 -4.34 -8.76
C GLY A 65 1.75 -4.15 -7.71
N HIS A 66 1.28 -2.91 -7.54
CA HIS A 66 0.22 -2.61 -6.60
C HIS A 66 -1.15 -3.01 -7.15
N TRP A 67 -2.00 -3.51 -6.26
CA TRP A 67 -3.39 -3.85 -6.52
C TRP A 67 -4.34 -2.76 -6.00
N ALA A 68 -5.58 -2.80 -6.48
CA ALA A 68 -6.71 -2.27 -5.74
C ALA A 68 -7.19 -3.34 -4.76
N ILE A 69 -7.57 -2.93 -3.56
CA ILE A 69 -7.99 -3.82 -2.48
C ILE A 69 -9.49 -3.68 -2.31
N LEU A 70 -10.19 -4.80 -2.35
CA LEU A 70 -11.63 -4.87 -2.14
C LEU A 70 -11.93 -5.58 -0.84
N CYS A 71 -12.84 -5.00 -0.06
CA CYS A 71 -13.43 -5.62 1.13
C CYS A 71 -14.89 -5.90 0.83
N ASP A 72 -15.26 -7.18 0.74
CA ASP A 72 -16.59 -7.64 0.30
C ASP A 72 -17.04 -6.97 -1.02
N GLY A 73 -16.13 -6.88 -1.99
CA GLY A 73 -16.39 -6.31 -3.31
C GLY A 73 -16.36 -4.79 -3.39
N VAL A 74 -16.11 -4.08 -2.27
CA VAL A 74 -16.08 -2.61 -2.22
C VAL A 74 -14.64 -2.11 -2.13
N TYR A 75 -14.29 -1.10 -2.92
CA TYR A 75 -12.95 -0.51 -2.93
C TYR A 75 -12.59 0.03 -1.54
N ALA A 76 -11.47 -0.44 -1.02
CA ALA A 76 -10.98 -0.10 0.32
C ALA A 76 -9.64 0.65 0.31
N GLY A 77 -8.93 0.62 -0.80
CA GLY A 77 -7.62 1.23 -0.93
C GLY A 77 -6.76 0.55 -1.98
N TRP A 78 -5.48 0.84 -1.95
CA TRP A 78 -4.52 0.23 -2.88
C TRP A 78 -3.22 -0.10 -2.14
N GLY A 79 -2.46 -0.99 -2.72
CA GLY A 79 -1.18 -1.40 -2.17
C GLY A 79 -0.72 -2.73 -2.75
N GLY A 80 0.35 -3.25 -2.22
CA GLY A 80 0.98 -4.48 -2.67
C GLY A 80 2.48 -4.34 -2.74
N PHE A 81 3.09 -5.03 -3.70
CA PHE A 81 4.54 -5.10 -3.83
C PHE A 81 4.99 -4.37 -5.08
N GLN A 82 6.00 -3.52 -4.93
CA GLN A 82 6.60 -2.77 -6.01
C GLN A 82 8.10 -2.98 -5.98
N LYS A 83 8.70 -3.34 -7.11
CA LYS A 83 10.14 -3.56 -7.17
C LYS A 83 10.87 -2.24 -7.25
N GLU A 84 11.63 -1.93 -6.21
CA GLU A 84 12.41 -0.71 -6.08
C GLU A 84 13.88 -1.08 -5.77
N ALA A 85 14.80 -0.64 -6.62
CA ALA A 85 16.23 -0.94 -6.47
C ALA A 85 16.52 -2.43 -6.24
N GLY A 86 15.79 -3.31 -6.94
CA GLY A 86 15.96 -4.77 -6.82
C GLY A 86 15.27 -5.41 -5.62
N GLU A 87 14.60 -4.63 -4.76
CA GLU A 87 13.90 -5.10 -3.58
C GLU A 87 12.38 -4.96 -3.76
N TRP A 88 11.61 -5.87 -3.16
CA TRP A 88 10.16 -5.80 -3.18
C TRP A 88 9.67 -4.96 -2.00
N ASP A 89 9.25 -3.74 -2.29
CA ASP A 89 8.72 -2.82 -1.31
C ASP A 89 7.21 -2.99 -1.17
N PHE A 90 6.76 -3.18 0.07
CA PHE A 90 5.33 -3.29 0.39
C PHE A 90 4.78 -1.92 0.76
N GLY A 91 3.72 -1.51 0.08
CA GLY A 91 2.97 -0.30 0.40
C GLY A 91 1.49 -0.61 0.59
N LEU A 92 0.83 0.16 1.44
CA LEU A 92 -0.59 0.00 1.72
C LEU A 92 -1.19 1.36 2.05
N VAL A 93 -2.18 1.78 1.27
CA VAL A 93 -2.88 3.05 1.46
C VAL A 93 -4.38 2.79 1.46
N LEU A 94 -4.97 2.78 2.65
CA LEU A 94 -6.38 2.47 2.84
C LEU A 94 -7.24 3.73 2.91
N LYS A 95 -8.51 3.59 2.57
CA LYS A 95 -9.53 4.61 2.85
C LYS A 95 -9.69 4.74 4.38
N PRO A 96 -10.02 5.94 4.90
CA PRO A 96 -10.14 6.15 6.34
C PRO A 96 -11.08 5.17 7.05
N GLY A 97 -12.21 4.83 6.41
CA GLY A 97 -13.14 3.85 6.96
C GLY A 97 -12.58 2.42 7.08
N ASN A 98 -11.44 2.16 6.45
CA ASN A 98 -10.79 0.85 6.44
C ASN A 98 -9.44 0.83 7.17
N PHE A 99 -9.06 1.92 7.86
CA PHE A 99 -7.76 1.98 8.56
C PHE A 99 -7.58 0.86 9.59
N GLY A 100 -8.65 0.43 10.25
CA GLY A 100 -8.60 -0.67 11.20
C GLY A 100 -8.32 -2.06 10.60
N LEU A 101 -8.34 -2.19 9.26
CA LEU A 101 -8.13 -3.44 8.55
C LEU A 101 -6.69 -3.63 8.05
N GLY A 102 -5.80 -2.67 8.33
CA GLY A 102 -4.44 -2.66 7.80
C GLY A 102 -3.65 -3.95 8.07
N ILE A 103 -3.69 -4.44 9.31
CA ILE A 103 -2.98 -5.68 9.69
C ILE A 103 -3.56 -6.89 8.97
N ARG A 104 -4.88 -6.99 8.85
CA ARG A 104 -5.52 -8.11 8.14
C ARG A 104 -5.18 -8.12 6.66
N ILE A 105 -5.22 -6.94 6.02
CA ILE A 105 -4.91 -6.79 4.60
C ILE A 105 -3.44 -7.08 4.37
N ALA A 106 -2.55 -6.52 5.20
CA ALA A 106 -1.12 -6.80 5.14
C ALA A 106 -0.83 -8.30 5.32
N GLY A 107 -1.51 -8.96 6.25
CA GLY A 107 -1.40 -10.41 6.45
C GLY A 107 -1.74 -11.21 5.20
N ARG A 108 -2.80 -10.84 4.49
CA ARG A 108 -3.19 -11.47 3.21
C ARG A 108 -2.16 -11.24 2.12
N ALA A 109 -1.63 -10.01 2.02
CA ALA A 109 -0.58 -9.71 1.06
C ALA A 109 0.70 -10.50 1.36
N LEU A 110 1.07 -10.63 2.63
CA LEU A 110 2.25 -11.40 3.04
C LEU A 110 2.07 -12.91 2.80
N GLU A 111 0.86 -13.46 2.93
CA GLU A 111 0.58 -14.84 2.52
C GLU A 111 0.92 -15.03 1.04
N PHE A 112 0.51 -14.08 0.19
CA PHE A 112 0.88 -14.09 -1.23
C PHE A 112 2.40 -14.06 -1.40
N ALA A 113 3.10 -13.15 -0.73
CA ALA A 113 4.55 -13.01 -0.82
C ALA A 113 5.28 -14.30 -0.41
N ARG A 114 4.82 -14.97 0.64
CA ARG A 114 5.40 -16.24 1.11
C ARG A 114 5.21 -17.37 0.11
N SER A 115 4.18 -17.30 -0.70
CA SER A 115 3.92 -18.31 -1.75
C SER A 115 4.60 -18.00 -3.08
N ASP A 116 5.24 -16.85 -3.21
CA ASP A 116 5.87 -16.39 -4.45
C ASP A 116 7.40 -16.46 -4.35
N ILE A 117 8.01 -17.33 -5.14
CA ILE A 117 9.46 -17.55 -5.13
C ILE A 117 10.27 -16.30 -5.48
N ARG A 118 9.66 -15.32 -6.16
CA ARG A 118 10.34 -14.08 -6.52
C ARG A 118 10.60 -13.18 -5.31
N ILE A 119 9.89 -13.39 -4.19
CA ILE A 119 9.87 -12.49 -3.04
C ILE A 119 10.48 -13.17 -1.81
N PRO A 120 11.82 -13.19 -1.68
CA PRO A 120 12.47 -13.79 -0.51
C PRO A 120 12.34 -12.94 0.76
N PHE A 121 12.17 -11.64 0.60
CA PHE A 121 11.90 -10.69 1.67
C PHE A 121 11.16 -9.49 1.12
N VAL A 122 10.52 -8.75 2.00
CA VAL A 122 9.85 -7.49 1.66
C VAL A 122 10.44 -6.35 2.47
N THR A 123 10.35 -5.14 1.93
CA THR A 123 10.73 -3.92 2.64
C THR A 123 9.49 -3.04 2.86
N PHE A 124 9.56 -2.17 3.86
CA PHE A 124 8.52 -1.18 4.15
C PHE A 124 9.17 0.18 4.34
N LEU A 125 8.65 1.21 3.70
CA LEU A 125 9.05 2.58 3.93
C LEU A 125 7.94 3.30 4.69
N LEU A 126 8.25 3.80 5.89
CA LEU A 126 7.32 4.54 6.71
C LEU A 126 7.84 5.96 6.93
N PRO A 127 7.02 7.01 6.67
CA PRO A 127 7.44 8.38 6.89
C PRO A 127 7.72 8.63 8.37
N LEU A 128 8.66 9.54 8.68
CA LEU A 128 9.05 9.86 10.06
C LEU A 128 7.89 10.45 10.89
N SER A 129 6.85 10.99 10.24
CA SER A 129 5.66 11.49 10.90
C SER A 129 4.82 10.39 11.57
N ARG A 130 5.00 9.13 11.17
CA ARG A 130 4.37 7.99 11.82
C ARG A 130 5.23 7.52 12.99
N LYS A 131 4.88 7.93 14.19
CA LYS A 131 5.67 7.67 15.40
C LYS A 131 5.43 6.31 16.05
N HIS A 132 4.25 5.71 15.89
CA HIS A 132 3.88 4.45 16.54
C HIS A 132 3.28 3.49 15.52
N PHE A 133 4.09 2.57 15.06
CA PHE A 133 3.68 1.59 14.07
C PHE A 133 3.79 0.17 14.64
N ARG A 134 2.79 -0.22 15.41
CA ARG A 134 2.78 -1.50 16.13
C ARG A 134 2.72 -2.72 15.21
N TRP A 135 2.23 -2.57 13.99
CA TRP A 135 2.13 -3.72 13.11
C TRP A 135 3.48 -4.19 12.58
N THR A 136 4.50 -3.34 12.47
CA THR A 136 5.85 -3.77 12.12
C THR A 136 6.41 -4.70 13.20
N ASP A 137 6.18 -4.38 14.46
CA ASP A 137 6.57 -5.23 15.59
C ASP A 137 5.80 -6.55 15.58
N ARG A 138 4.49 -6.51 15.34
CA ARG A 138 3.65 -7.71 15.27
C ARG A 138 4.02 -8.65 14.14
N LEU A 139 4.50 -8.11 13.01
CA LEU A 139 4.96 -8.90 11.87
C LEU A 139 6.39 -9.41 12.04
N GLY A 140 7.14 -8.89 13.01
CA GLY A 140 8.54 -9.25 13.20
C GLY A 140 9.49 -8.55 12.24
N ALA A 141 9.09 -7.39 11.69
CA ALA A 141 9.91 -6.61 10.77
C ALA A 141 11.08 -5.95 11.53
N GLU A 142 12.25 -5.96 10.92
CA GLU A 142 13.46 -5.35 11.47
C GLU A 142 13.69 -3.96 10.91
N LEU A 143 14.03 -2.98 11.77
CA LEU A 143 14.44 -1.65 11.33
C LEU A 143 15.81 -1.74 10.66
N VAL A 144 15.89 -1.38 9.39
CA VAL A 144 17.15 -1.33 8.64
C VAL A 144 17.86 0.02 8.83
N GLY A 145 17.10 1.11 8.87
CA GLY A 145 17.62 2.46 9.02
C GLY A 145 16.73 3.52 8.42
N GLU A 146 17.26 4.71 8.26
CA GLU A 146 16.58 5.81 7.58
C GLU A 146 17.11 5.93 6.14
N VAL A 147 16.20 6.17 5.20
CA VAL A 147 16.53 6.34 3.79
C VAL A 147 15.86 7.59 3.23
N ASP A 148 16.53 8.24 2.27
CA ASP A 148 15.91 9.29 1.46
C ASP A 148 15.28 8.62 0.24
N TYR A 149 13.99 8.88 0.03
CA TYR A 149 13.26 8.41 -1.15
C TYR A 149 12.52 9.59 -1.77
N ALA A 150 12.87 9.94 -2.99
CA ALA A 150 12.28 11.06 -3.74
C ALA A 150 12.27 12.38 -2.95
N GLY A 151 13.34 12.66 -2.19
CA GLY A 151 13.52 13.89 -1.43
C GLY A 151 12.90 13.90 -0.04
N SER A 152 12.32 12.79 0.41
CA SER A 152 11.73 12.66 1.75
C SER A 152 12.40 11.54 2.54
N LEU A 153 12.52 11.73 3.87
CA LEU A 153 13.10 10.73 4.76
C LEU A 153 12.05 9.73 5.23
N PHE A 154 12.42 8.46 5.18
CA PHE A 154 11.60 7.34 5.63
C PHE A 154 12.41 6.42 6.54
N ARG A 155 11.72 5.73 7.46
CA ARG A 155 12.27 4.54 8.13
C ARG A 155 12.03 3.33 7.23
N LYS A 156 13.09 2.56 7.02
CA LYS A 156 13.04 1.33 6.22
C LYS A 156 13.06 0.13 7.15
N TYR A 157 12.11 -0.76 6.94
CA TYR A 157 12.01 -2.05 7.63
C TYR A 157 12.17 -3.19 6.63
N ARG A 158 12.62 -4.34 7.11
CA ARG A 158 12.73 -5.57 6.33
C ARG A 158 12.01 -6.70 7.05
N LEU A 159 11.32 -7.53 6.28
CA LEU A 159 10.67 -8.75 6.75
C LEU A 159 10.97 -9.90 5.79
N ASP A 160 11.61 -10.95 6.31
CA ASP A 160 11.83 -12.17 5.54
C ASP A 160 10.51 -12.92 5.38
N THR A 161 10.29 -13.48 4.18
CA THR A 161 9.06 -14.20 3.85
C THR A 161 9.15 -15.70 4.17
N GLU A 162 10.34 -16.21 4.42
CA GLU A 162 10.60 -17.60 4.80
C GLU A 162 10.39 -17.86 6.30
#